data_b080012bd2be4937f9f4047401856dd5
#
_entry.id   b080012bd2be4937f9f4047401856dd5
#
_cell.length_a   1.000
_cell.length_b   1.000
_cell.length_c   1.000
_cell.angle_alpha   90.00
_cell.angle_beta   90.00
_cell.angle_gamma   90.00
#
_symmetry.space_group_name_H-M   'P 1'
#
loop_
_entity.id
_entity.type
_entity.pdbx_description
1 polymer ?
#
loop_
_entity_poly.entity_id
_entity_poly.type
_entity_poly.pdbx_seq_one_letter_code
_entity_poly.pdbx_strand_id
1 'polypeptide(L)'
;MMARIDYADPSKASERTRDILAKNRNANIFRMMSHSSDYFVQYCRLGGAIRSRGELDPIVRELAITRTGILCEAPYEVIAHKRIGKNVGITDEQNEALANWQAAKCFTETQRAALAFTDEIVKLNKPTDATFKAIAAKLTPAALVELQLSVGFYIMTSKFLETFEIDLQPVTEVVG
;
A
#
# COMPACT_ATOMS: atom_id res chain seq x y z
N MET A 1 -1.03 -7.72 20.76
CA MET A 1 -1.76 -6.55 21.33
C MET A 1 -3.17 -6.64 20.80
N MET A 2 -4.16 -6.21 21.53
CA MET A 2 -5.53 -6.12 21.00
C MET A 2 -5.72 -4.74 20.36
N ALA A 3 -6.45 -4.68 19.23
CA ALA A 3 -6.80 -3.40 18.62
C ALA A 3 -7.48 -2.46 19.63
N ARG A 4 -7.36 -1.12 19.41
CA ARG A 4 -7.90 -0.10 20.34
C ARG A 4 -9.42 -0.09 20.45
N ILE A 5 -10.12 -0.61 19.45
CA ILE A 5 -11.57 -0.87 19.49
C ILE A 5 -11.85 -2.25 18.92
N ASP A 6 -12.99 -2.84 19.26
CA ASP A 6 -13.39 -4.13 18.74
C ASP A 6 -13.54 -4.11 17.22
N TYR A 7 -13.20 -5.23 16.59
CA TYR A 7 -13.46 -5.41 15.16
C TYR A 7 -14.95 -5.53 14.89
N ALA A 8 -15.44 -4.89 13.85
CA ALA A 8 -16.84 -5.06 13.43
C ALA A 8 -17.17 -6.52 13.18
N ASP A 9 -18.36 -6.91 13.62
CA ASP A 9 -18.90 -8.26 13.39
C ASP A 9 -19.49 -8.35 11.98
N PRO A 10 -18.94 -9.17 11.08
CA PRO A 10 -19.44 -9.30 9.72
C PRO A 10 -20.91 -9.75 9.67
N SER A 11 -21.40 -10.49 10.66
CA SER A 11 -22.80 -10.98 10.69
C SER A 11 -23.81 -9.85 10.83
N LYS A 12 -23.40 -8.71 11.39
CA LYS A 12 -24.23 -7.51 11.59
C LYS A 12 -24.14 -6.50 10.44
N ALA A 13 -23.24 -6.74 9.48
CA ALA A 13 -23.05 -5.86 8.35
C ALA A 13 -24.13 -6.02 7.28
N SER A 14 -24.32 -5.00 6.43
CA SER A 14 -25.17 -5.10 5.24
C SER A 14 -24.66 -6.22 4.31
N GLU A 15 -25.54 -6.79 3.48
CA GLU A 15 -25.17 -7.81 2.49
C GLU A 15 -23.98 -7.36 1.64
N ARG A 16 -24.03 -6.15 1.09
CA ARG A 16 -22.93 -5.57 0.30
C ARG A 16 -21.61 -5.52 1.07
N THR A 17 -21.65 -5.12 2.33
CA THR A 17 -20.44 -5.03 3.17
C THR A 17 -19.89 -6.41 3.47
N ARG A 18 -20.76 -7.39 3.79
CA ARG A 18 -20.37 -8.79 3.99
C ARG A 18 -19.70 -9.41 2.78
N ASP A 19 -20.24 -9.16 1.58
CA ASP A 19 -19.65 -9.68 0.33
C ASP A 19 -18.25 -9.14 0.10
N ILE A 20 -18.03 -7.86 0.37
CA ILE A 20 -16.70 -7.24 0.25
C ILE A 20 -15.74 -7.80 1.31
N LEU A 21 -16.20 -7.95 2.56
CA LEU A 21 -15.42 -8.54 3.64
C LEU A 21 -15.02 -10.00 3.31
N ALA A 22 -15.97 -10.81 2.83
CA ALA A 22 -15.71 -12.20 2.47
C ALA A 22 -14.69 -12.31 1.33
N LYS A 23 -14.81 -11.49 0.28
CA LYS A 23 -13.83 -11.41 -0.83
C LYS A 23 -12.43 -11.04 -0.36
N ASN A 24 -12.33 -10.28 0.71
CA ASN A 24 -11.08 -9.88 1.35
C ASN A 24 -10.77 -10.72 2.61
N ARG A 25 -11.34 -11.94 2.70
CA ARG A 25 -11.09 -12.94 3.76
C ARG A 25 -11.31 -12.42 5.18
N ASN A 26 -12.19 -11.45 5.34
CA ASN A 26 -12.49 -10.80 6.63
C ASN A 26 -11.21 -10.28 7.33
N ALA A 27 -10.22 -9.81 6.56
CA ALA A 27 -8.99 -9.31 7.14
C ALA A 27 -9.27 -8.19 8.16
N ASN A 28 -8.50 -8.13 9.22
CA ASN A 28 -8.73 -7.24 10.36
C ASN A 28 -8.82 -5.76 9.97
N ILE A 29 -8.00 -5.31 9.02
CA ILE A 29 -8.08 -3.94 8.48
C ILE A 29 -9.48 -3.66 7.89
N PHE A 30 -10.04 -4.59 7.12
CA PHE A 30 -11.35 -4.40 6.49
C PHE A 30 -12.50 -4.51 7.49
N ARG A 31 -12.39 -5.40 8.49
CA ARG A 31 -13.34 -5.46 9.60
C ARG A 31 -13.35 -4.15 10.39
N MET A 32 -12.17 -3.59 10.67
CA MET A 32 -12.06 -2.30 11.34
C MET A 32 -12.70 -1.18 10.51
N MET A 33 -12.38 -1.08 9.22
CA MET A 33 -12.96 -0.07 8.32
C MET A 33 -14.47 -0.22 8.13
N SER A 34 -15.01 -1.43 8.24
CA SER A 34 -16.43 -1.71 8.01
C SER A 34 -17.37 -1.17 9.10
N HIS A 35 -16.85 -0.65 10.22
CA HIS A 35 -17.63 0.19 11.13
C HIS A 35 -18.27 1.38 10.40
N SER A 36 -17.64 1.87 9.34
CA SER A 36 -18.21 2.87 8.43
C SER A 36 -18.40 2.28 7.04
N SER A 37 -19.54 1.63 6.83
CA SER A 37 -19.84 0.85 5.62
C SER A 37 -19.61 1.61 4.32
N ASP A 38 -20.07 2.87 4.22
CA ASP A 38 -19.95 3.65 2.99
C ASP A 38 -18.49 4.00 2.68
N TYR A 39 -17.72 4.46 3.67
CA TYR A 39 -16.30 4.74 3.49
C TYR A 39 -15.53 3.47 3.14
N PHE A 40 -15.81 2.37 3.82
CA PHE A 40 -15.21 1.06 3.54
C PHE A 40 -15.41 0.62 2.08
N VAL A 41 -16.63 0.75 1.57
CA VAL A 41 -16.94 0.40 0.17
C VAL A 41 -16.13 1.23 -0.81
N GLN A 42 -16.01 2.55 -0.60
CA GLN A 42 -15.23 3.43 -1.48
C GLN A 42 -13.73 3.19 -1.35
N TYR A 43 -13.24 2.94 -0.14
CA TYR A 43 -11.86 2.53 0.09
C TYR A 43 -11.50 1.27 -0.70
N CYS A 44 -12.31 0.23 -0.62
CA CYS A 44 -12.09 -1.01 -1.36
C CYS A 44 -12.15 -0.80 -2.88
N ARG A 45 -13.03 0.09 -3.37
CA ARG A 45 -13.11 0.44 -4.79
C ARG A 45 -11.84 1.12 -5.29
N LEU A 46 -11.38 2.14 -4.57
CA LEU A 46 -10.16 2.86 -4.92
C LEU A 46 -8.93 1.96 -4.82
N GLY A 47 -8.77 1.23 -3.70
CA GLY A 47 -7.67 0.29 -3.51
C GLY A 47 -7.65 -0.82 -4.57
N GLY A 48 -8.82 -1.31 -4.97
CA GLY A 48 -8.95 -2.26 -6.09
C GLY A 48 -8.50 -1.67 -7.42
N ALA A 49 -8.88 -0.41 -7.72
CA ALA A 49 -8.45 0.28 -8.93
C ALA A 49 -6.92 0.47 -8.95
N ILE A 50 -6.34 0.94 -7.86
CA ILE A 50 -4.88 1.12 -7.71
C ILE A 50 -4.14 -0.18 -8.01
N ARG A 51 -4.59 -1.32 -7.46
CA ARG A 51 -3.89 -2.60 -7.60
C ARG A 51 -4.07 -3.28 -8.96
N SER A 52 -5.14 -2.98 -9.71
CA SER A 52 -5.49 -3.83 -10.87
C SER A 52 -5.93 -3.11 -12.15
N ARG A 53 -5.99 -1.78 -12.18
CA ARG A 53 -6.59 -1.07 -13.32
C ARG A 53 -5.74 0.03 -13.93
N GLY A 54 -4.56 0.28 -13.41
CA GLY A 54 -3.68 1.33 -13.91
C GLY A 54 -2.70 0.85 -14.98
N GLU A 55 -2.00 1.80 -15.60
CA GLU A 55 -0.87 1.54 -16.49
C GLU A 55 0.49 1.60 -15.78
N LEU A 56 0.52 2.03 -14.51
CA LEU A 56 1.74 2.03 -13.71
C LEU A 56 2.27 0.60 -13.57
N ASP A 57 3.54 0.42 -13.91
CA ASP A 57 4.22 -0.87 -13.77
C ASP A 57 3.97 -1.48 -12.37
N PRO A 58 3.51 -2.74 -12.28
CA PRO A 58 3.16 -3.36 -11.01
C PRO A 58 4.34 -3.48 -10.03
N ILE A 59 5.57 -3.65 -10.52
CA ILE A 59 6.76 -3.70 -9.66
C ILE A 59 7.02 -2.32 -9.07
N VAL A 60 6.98 -1.26 -9.89
CA VAL A 60 7.15 0.12 -9.42
C VAL A 60 6.09 0.48 -8.39
N ARG A 61 4.83 0.10 -8.64
CA ARG A 61 3.73 0.30 -7.70
C ARG A 61 3.99 -0.37 -6.35
N GLU A 62 4.27 -1.68 -6.34
CA GLU A 62 4.46 -2.42 -5.09
C GLU A 62 5.72 -1.99 -4.32
N LEU A 63 6.79 -1.59 -5.03
CA LEU A 63 7.97 -0.99 -4.39
C LEU A 63 7.61 0.32 -3.69
N ALA A 64 6.85 1.21 -4.34
CA ALA A 64 6.40 2.47 -3.75
C ALA A 64 5.47 2.24 -2.55
N ILE A 65 4.52 1.30 -2.65
CA ILE A 65 3.61 0.94 -1.56
C ILE A 65 4.38 0.39 -0.35
N THR A 66 5.25 -0.58 -0.58
CA THR A 66 6.04 -1.19 0.50
C THR A 66 6.96 -0.14 1.16
N ARG A 67 7.58 0.73 0.34
CA ARG A 67 8.41 1.84 0.86
C ARG A 67 7.60 2.82 1.68
N THR A 68 6.37 3.14 1.27
CA THR A 68 5.44 3.95 2.06
C THR A 68 5.17 3.32 3.42
N GLY A 69 4.88 2.02 3.46
CA GLY A 69 4.68 1.28 4.72
C GLY A 69 5.91 1.33 5.64
N ILE A 70 7.13 1.19 5.09
CA ILE A 70 8.38 1.30 5.85
C ILE A 70 8.52 2.71 6.47
N LEU A 71 8.28 3.76 5.68
CA LEU A 71 8.43 5.15 6.13
C LEU A 71 7.34 5.57 7.12
N CYS A 72 6.17 4.97 7.03
CA CYS A 72 5.06 5.17 7.97
C CYS A 72 5.13 4.26 9.20
N GLU A 73 6.17 3.42 9.32
CA GLU A 73 6.36 2.45 10.41
C GLU A 73 5.16 1.51 10.58
N ALA A 74 4.55 1.08 9.46
CA ALA A 74 3.36 0.23 9.41
C ALA A 74 3.73 -1.22 9.02
N PRO A 75 4.10 -2.08 9.99
CA PRO A 75 4.57 -3.44 9.72
C PRO A 75 3.53 -4.30 9.02
N TYR A 76 2.24 -4.07 9.26
CA TYR A 76 1.16 -4.77 8.57
C TYR A 76 1.27 -4.59 7.04
N GLU A 77 1.41 -3.34 6.58
CA GLU A 77 1.54 -3.02 5.15
C GLU A 77 2.84 -3.59 4.57
N VAL A 78 3.95 -3.44 5.29
CA VAL A 78 5.24 -3.94 4.83
C VAL A 78 5.20 -5.46 4.60
N ILE A 79 4.64 -6.23 5.54
CA ILE A 79 4.54 -7.69 5.44
C ILE A 79 3.62 -8.09 4.29
N ALA A 80 2.45 -7.46 4.19
CA ALA A 80 1.47 -7.75 3.15
C ALA A 80 2.04 -7.44 1.74
N HIS A 81 2.61 -6.25 1.55
CA HIS A 81 3.06 -5.79 0.24
C HIS A 81 4.41 -6.37 -0.21
N LYS A 82 5.31 -6.75 0.69
CA LYS A 82 6.46 -7.58 0.32
C LYS A 82 6.04 -8.90 -0.31
N ARG A 83 4.97 -9.53 0.20
CA ARG A 83 4.44 -10.78 -0.36
C ARG A 83 3.74 -10.55 -1.69
N ILE A 84 2.89 -9.53 -1.79
CA ILE A 84 2.20 -9.16 -3.05
C ILE A 84 3.25 -8.80 -4.11
N GLY A 85 4.28 -8.06 -3.75
CA GLY A 85 5.38 -7.68 -4.62
C GLY A 85 6.11 -8.87 -5.24
N LYS A 86 6.30 -9.97 -4.49
CA LYS A 86 6.86 -11.21 -5.05
C LYS A 86 6.01 -11.78 -6.19
N ASN A 87 4.70 -11.70 -6.08
CA ASN A 87 3.78 -12.21 -7.12
C ASN A 87 3.85 -11.40 -8.43
N VAL A 88 4.32 -10.15 -8.38
CA VAL A 88 4.50 -9.30 -9.57
C VAL A 88 5.96 -9.23 -10.04
N GLY A 89 6.89 -9.90 -9.35
CA GLY A 89 8.28 -10.03 -9.78
C GLY A 89 9.31 -9.25 -8.96
N ILE A 90 8.96 -8.68 -7.81
CA ILE A 90 9.94 -8.11 -6.87
C ILE A 90 10.77 -9.24 -6.28
N THR A 91 12.10 -9.14 -6.39
CA THR A 91 13.03 -10.14 -5.87
C THR A 91 13.19 -10.05 -4.34
N ASP A 92 13.69 -11.12 -3.72
CA ASP A 92 14.03 -11.11 -2.30
C ASP A 92 15.10 -10.08 -1.99
N GLU A 93 16.12 -9.95 -2.85
CA GLU A 93 17.14 -8.91 -2.73
C GLU A 93 16.55 -7.50 -2.70
N GLN A 94 15.60 -7.21 -3.61
CA GLN A 94 14.92 -5.90 -3.62
C GLN A 94 14.09 -5.68 -2.35
N ASN A 95 13.37 -6.69 -1.88
CA ASN A 95 12.57 -6.61 -0.66
C ASN A 95 13.43 -6.38 0.59
N GLU A 96 14.60 -6.97 0.67
CA GLU A 96 15.55 -6.78 1.78
C GLU A 96 16.21 -5.40 1.73
N ALA A 97 16.61 -4.98 0.53
CA ALA A 97 17.29 -3.71 0.30
C ALA A 97 16.37 -2.48 0.43
N LEU A 98 15.05 -2.64 0.37
CA LEU A 98 14.10 -1.54 0.22
C LEU A 98 14.17 -0.51 1.37
N ALA A 99 14.53 -0.92 2.58
CA ALA A 99 14.71 -0.02 3.71
C ALA A 99 15.87 0.97 3.49
N ASN A 100 16.95 0.53 2.83
CA ASN A 100 18.13 1.32 2.49
C ASN A 100 18.44 1.28 0.98
N TRP A 101 17.40 1.48 0.18
CA TRP A 101 17.42 1.32 -1.27
C TRP A 101 18.49 2.18 -1.97
N GLN A 102 18.85 3.33 -1.39
CA GLN A 102 19.84 4.25 -1.97
C GLN A 102 21.20 3.58 -2.16
N ALA A 103 21.62 2.73 -1.21
CA ALA A 103 22.89 2.01 -1.24
C ALA A 103 22.86 0.76 -2.12
N ALA A 104 21.68 0.23 -2.43
CA ALA A 104 21.51 -1.01 -3.18
C ALA A 104 21.68 -0.80 -4.70
N LYS A 105 22.13 -1.86 -5.40
CA LYS A 105 22.31 -1.85 -6.87
C LYS A 105 21.22 -2.61 -7.63
N CYS A 106 20.32 -3.29 -6.93
CA CYS A 106 19.29 -4.16 -7.52
C CYS A 106 18.08 -3.40 -8.10
N PHE A 107 18.02 -2.07 -7.99
CA PHE A 107 16.93 -1.25 -8.51
C PHE A 107 17.28 -0.59 -9.83
N THR A 108 16.37 -0.66 -10.80
CA THR A 108 16.49 0.05 -12.08
C THR A 108 16.41 1.57 -11.86
N GLU A 109 16.81 2.36 -12.85
CA GLU A 109 16.71 3.83 -12.77
C GLU A 109 15.26 4.31 -12.54
N THR A 110 14.26 3.68 -13.17
CA THR A 110 12.85 4.02 -12.97
C THR A 110 12.39 3.69 -11.56
N GLN A 111 12.75 2.52 -11.04
CA GLN A 111 12.45 2.13 -9.66
C GLN A 111 13.10 3.09 -8.66
N ARG A 112 14.36 3.46 -8.86
CA ARG A 112 15.06 4.43 -8.02
C ARG A 112 14.40 5.81 -8.04
N ALA A 113 13.97 6.29 -9.21
CA ALA A 113 13.27 7.56 -9.32
C ALA A 113 11.89 7.52 -8.59
N ALA A 114 11.16 6.40 -8.70
CA ALA A 114 9.90 6.21 -7.98
C ALA A 114 10.10 6.12 -6.47
N LEU A 115 11.16 5.45 -5.99
CA LEU A 115 11.48 5.36 -4.58
C LEU A 115 11.90 6.74 -4.00
N ALA A 116 12.67 7.54 -4.73
CA ALA A 116 13.01 8.90 -4.35
C ALA A 116 11.77 9.79 -4.25
N PHE A 117 10.88 9.69 -5.25
CA PHE A 117 9.60 10.39 -5.25
C PHE A 117 8.74 9.99 -4.04
N THR A 118 8.64 8.69 -3.74
CA THR A 118 7.92 8.16 -2.59
C THR A 118 8.49 8.71 -1.28
N ASP A 119 9.82 8.67 -1.12
CA ASP A 119 10.50 9.19 0.08
C ASP A 119 10.16 10.66 0.33
N GLU A 120 10.20 11.50 -0.70
CA GLU A 120 9.93 12.94 -0.57
C GLU A 120 8.45 13.22 -0.31
N ILE A 121 7.51 12.51 -0.96
CA ILE A 121 6.07 12.64 -0.66
C ILE A 121 5.79 12.33 0.80
N VAL A 122 6.31 11.22 1.31
CA VAL A 122 6.04 10.80 2.70
C VAL A 122 6.70 11.72 3.71
N LYS A 123 7.95 12.16 3.46
CA LYS A 123 8.75 12.94 4.42
C LYS A 123 8.52 14.45 4.32
N LEU A 124 8.31 14.97 3.10
CA LEU A 124 8.29 16.41 2.81
C LEU A 124 6.92 16.90 2.32
N ASN A 125 5.95 16.01 2.16
CA ASN A 125 4.60 16.29 1.63
C ASN A 125 4.56 16.64 0.13
N LYS A 126 5.68 16.89 -0.51
CA LYS A 126 5.81 17.11 -1.96
C LYS A 126 7.22 16.78 -2.43
N PRO A 127 7.42 16.38 -3.70
CA PRO A 127 8.75 16.19 -4.24
C PRO A 127 9.43 17.53 -4.50
N THR A 128 10.77 17.53 -4.48
CA THR A 128 11.56 18.61 -5.06
C THR A 128 11.38 18.64 -6.59
N ASP A 129 11.67 19.78 -7.21
CA ASP A 129 11.61 19.90 -8.68
C ASP A 129 12.54 18.90 -9.39
N ALA A 130 13.70 18.62 -8.80
CA ALA A 130 14.64 17.65 -9.35
C ALA A 130 14.07 16.25 -9.33
N THR A 131 13.52 15.80 -8.21
CA THR A 131 12.89 14.47 -8.06
C THR A 131 11.65 14.35 -8.95
N PHE A 132 10.81 15.39 -9.00
CA PHE A 132 9.65 15.39 -9.89
C PHE A 132 10.06 15.26 -11.36
N LYS A 133 11.02 16.03 -11.84
CA LYS A 133 11.52 15.93 -13.22
C LYS A 133 12.11 14.56 -13.54
N ALA A 134 12.85 13.97 -12.59
CA ALA A 134 13.46 12.66 -12.77
C ALA A 134 12.44 11.55 -12.99
N ILE A 135 11.34 11.53 -12.23
CA ILE A 135 10.28 10.53 -12.40
C ILE A 135 9.37 10.85 -13.59
N ALA A 136 9.03 12.11 -13.83
CA ALA A 136 8.21 12.52 -14.97
C ALA A 136 8.86 12.22 -16.32
N ALA A 137 10.19 12.17 -16.40
CA ALA A 137 10.91 11.76 -17.61
C ALA A 137 10.81 10.24 -17.90
N LYS A 138 10.32 9.43 -16.96
CA LYS A 138 10.28 7.97 -17.04
C LYS A 138 8.86 7.38 -17.08
N LEU A 139 7.86 8.16 -16.70
CA LEU A 139 6.47 7.73 -16.63
C LEU A 139 5.58 8.60 -17.53
N THR A 140 4.50 8.01 -18.02
CA THR A 140 3.42 8.78 -18.64
C THR A 140 2.73 9.66 -17.59
N PRO A 141 2.01 10.71 -17.98
CA PRO A 141 1.22 11.50 -17.05
C PRO A 141 0.22 10.65 -16.24
N ALA A 142 -0.39 9.63 -16.83
CA ALA A 142 -1.31 8.73 -16.15
C ALA A 142 -0.58 7.89 -15.09
N ALA A 143 0.51 7.22 -15.45
CA ALA A 143 1.32 6.42 -14.51
C ALA A 143 1.90 7.26 -13.37
N LEU A 144 2.27 8.53 -13.63
CA LEU A 144 2.74 9.44 -12.59
C LEU A 144 1.63 9.81 -11.60
N VAL A 145 0.41 10.07 -12.09
CA VAL A 145 -0.77 10.30 -11.24
C VAL A 145 -1.10 9.05 -10.42
N GLU A 146 -1.05 7.87 -11.04
CA GLU A 146 -1.28 6.60 -10.37
C GLU A 146 -0.23 6.31 -9.29
N LEU A 147 1.03 6.64 -9.52
CA LEU A 147 2.09 6.55 -8.51
C LEU A 147 1.77 7.44 -7.31
N GLN A 148 1.42 8.72 -7.55
CA GLN A 148 1.06 9.65 -6.48
C GLN A 148 -0.17 9.18 -5.70
N LEU A 149 -1.22 8.71 -6.40
CA LEU A 149 -2.42 8.18 -5.75
C LEU A 149 -2.10 6.92 -4.93
N SER A 150 -1.22 6.04 -5.42
CA SER A 150 -0.78 4.86 -4.68
C SER A 150 -0.08 5.26 -3.37
N VAL A 151 0.91 6.16 -3.43
CA VAL A 151 1.62 6.63 -2.23
C VAL A 151 0.65 7.27 -1.24
N GLY A 152 -0.22 8.19 -1.70
CA GLY A 152 -1.19 8.87 -0.82
C GLY A 152 -2.20 7.93 -0.18
N PHE A 153 -2.72 6.97 -0.94
CA PHE A 153 -3.64 5.95 -0.44
C PHE A 153 -2.99 5.09 0.65
N TYR A 154 -1.73 4.69 0.45
CA TYR A 154 -1.03 3.85 1.42
C TYR A 154 -0.45 4.62 2.62
N ILE A 155 -0.25 5.93 2.53
CA ILE A 155 -0.05 6.79 3.71
C ILE A 155 -1.32 6.76 4.57
N MET A 156 -2.49 6.98 3.99
CA MET A 156 -3.78 6.91 4.69
C MET A 156 -4.00 5.53 5.32
N THR A 157 -3.73 4.46 4.58
CA THR A 157 -3.87 3.08 5.05
C THR A 157 -2.93 2.79 6.23
N SER A 158 -1.65 3.15 6.11
CA SER A 158 -0.66 2.98 7.19
C SER A 158 -1.09 3.74 8.45
N LYS A 159 -1.50 5.01 8.32
CA LYS A 159 -1.98 5.81 9.46
C LYS A 159 -3.21 5.19 10.12
N PHE A 160 -4.12 4.62 9.33
CA PHE A 160 -5.30 3.92 9.86
C PHE A 160 -4.90 2.68 10.66
N LEU A 161 -4.00 1.85 10.13
CA LEU A 161 -3.51 0.64 10.81
C LEU A 161 -2.87 0.95 12.16
N GLU A 162 -1.98 1.93 12.19
CA GLU A 162 -1.25 2.32 13.41
C GLU A 162 -2.18 3.04 14.41
N THR A 163 -3.12 3.86 13.92
CA THR A 163 -4.09 4.56 14.80
C THR A 163 -4.94 3.57 15.60
N PHE A 164 -5.38 2.49 14.99
CA PHE A 164 -6.24 1.49 15.63
C PHE A 164 -5.46 0.30 16.19
N GLU A 165 -4.12 0.28 16.05
CA GLU A 165 -3.24 -0.83 16.48
C GLU A 165 -3.75 -2.18 15.97
N ILE A 166 -4.00 -2.25 14.66
CA ILE A 166 -4.63 -3.41 14.04
C ILE A 166 -3.68 -4.60 14.06
N ASP A 167 -4.15 -5.72 14.62
CA ASP A 167 -3.36 -6.94 14.77
C ASP A 167 -2.93 -7.52 13.43
N LEU A 168 -1.64 -7.90 13.36
CA LEU A 168 -1.14 -8.73 12.27
C LEU A 168 -1.83 -10.09 12.30
N GLN A 169 -2.48 -10.46 11.21
CA GLN A 169 -3.06 -11.79 11.07
C GLN A 169 -1.97 -12.81 10.71
N PRO A 170 -2.08 -14.07 11.17
CA PRO A 170 -1.19 -15.14 10.73
C PRO A 170 -1.14 -15.23 9.19
N VAL A 171 0.05 -15.48 8.65
CA VAL A 171 0.28 -15.53 7.17
C VAL A 171 -0.64 -16.55 6.46
N THR A 172 -1.11 -17.56 7.17
CA THR A 172 -2.05 -18.57 6.67
C THR A 172 -3.45 -18.01 6.39
N GLU A 173 -3.80 -16.87 6.99
CA GLU A 173 -5.14 -16.25 6.86
C GLU A 173 -5.17 -15.07 5.88
N VAL A 174 -4.02 -14.54 5.51
CA VAL A 174 -3.90 -13.42 4.57
C VAL A 174 -3.28 -13.90 3.26
N VAL A 175 -4.07 -14.55 2.41
CA VAL A 175 -3.65 -14.85 1.02
C VAL A 175 -4.36 -13.90 0.08
N GLY A 176 -3.60 -13.13 -0.68
CA GLY A 176 -4.02 -12.10 -1.62
C GLY A 176 -4.96 -12.51 -2.73
#